data_ff4705a879ea8ba0d9c5045c54224561
#
_entry.id   ff4705a879ea8ba0d9c5045c54224561
#
_cell.length_a   1.000
_cell.length_b   1.000
_cell.length_c   1.000
_cell.angle_alpha   90.00
_cell.angle_beta   90.00
_cell.angle_gamma   90.00
#
_symmetry.space_group_name_H-M   'P 1'
#
loop_
_entity.id
_entity.type
_entity.pdbx_description
1 polymer ?
#
loop_
_entity_poly.entity_id
_entity_poly.type
_entity_poly.pdbx_seq_one_letter_code
_entity_poly.pdbx_strand_id
1 'polypeptide(L)'
;FRVDISTASCTGFFNMHTQDWDDEILKLTGITRSQLPEIVDGTTKETGLTPAAKQATGLDDETPFVYGAFDGALSNLGVGATRQDTVAITIGTSAAVRVATDHPVVDPEQRLFCYSIDRQRWVVGGPLNNGGDVFQWAANHLVDSSAAKSEDKSVYDVANEVIASVPAGAHGLLF
;
A
#
# COMPACT_ATOMS: atom_id res chain seq x y z
N PHE A 1 15.27 3.75 -19.04
CA PHE A 1 14.61 3.27 -17.81
C PHE A 1 13.15 3.67 -17.85
N ARG A 2 12.26 2.81 -17.32
CA ARG A 2 10.81 3.02 -17.21
C ARG A 2 10.32 2.70 -15.83
N VAL A 3 9.22 3.32 -15.43
CA VAL A 3 8.52 3.08 -14.16
C VAL A 3 7.01 3.08 -14.43
N ASP A 4 6.27 2.22 -13.75
CA ASP A 4 4.82 2.27 -13.82
C ASP A 4 4.27 3.52 -13.13
N ILE A 5 3.12 4.00 -13.60
CA ILE A 5 2.48 5.22 -13.10
C ILE A 5 2.12 5.12 -11.60
N SER A 6 1.80 3.92 -11.13
CA SER A 6 1.43 3.70 -9.73
C SER A 6 2.64 3.93 -8.81
N THR A 7 3.77 3.30 -9.12
CA THR A 7 5.03 3.52 -8.39
C THR A 7 5.52 4.96 -8.53
N ALA A 8 5.45 5.55 -9.74
CA ALA A 8 5.81 6.96 -9.95
C ALA A 8 5.02 7.90 -9.04
N SER A 9 3.71 7.66 -8.86
CA SER A 9 2.84 8.48 -8.02
C SER A 9 3.18 8.46 -6.52
N CYS A 10 3.97 7.48 -6.07
CA CYS A 10 4.42 7.37 -4.68
C CYS A 10 5.72 8.12 -4.39
N THR A 11 6.37 8.71 -5.40
CA THR A 11 7.73 9.27 -5.26
C THR A 11 7.78 10.67 -4.68
N GLY A 12 6.66 11.40 -4.67
CA GLY A 12 6.62 12.83 -4.35
C GLY A 12 7.04 13.75 -5.50
N PHE A 13 7.45 13.20 -6.65
CA PHE A 13 7.81 13.97 -7.86
C PHE A 13 6.73 13.97 -8.92
N PHE A 14 5.63 13.27 -8.69
CA PHE A 14 4.56 13.05 -9.64
C PHE A 14 3.40 14.02 -9.41
N ASN A 15 2.91 14.63 -10.50
CA ASN A 15 1.71 15.45 -10.49
C ASN A 15 0.51 14.61 -10.89
N MET A 16 -0.42 14.41 -9.96
CA MET A 16 -1.61 13.55 -10.16
C MET A 16 -2.59 14.10 -11.19
N HIS A 17 -2.57 15.41 -11.45
CA HIS A 17 -3.49 16.05 -12.42
C HIS A 17 -2.96 15.92 -13.85
N THR A 18 -1.66 16.12 -14.05
CA THR A 18 -1.02 15.97 -15.37
C THR A 18 -0.63 14.53 -15.65
N GLN A 19 -0.56 13.69 -14.62
CA GLN A 19 -0.09 12.29 -14.68
C GLN A 19 1.33 12.16 -15.24
N ASP A 20 2.19 13.09 -14.86
CA ASP A 20 3.58 13.17 -15.27
C ASP A 20 4.44 13.73 -14.11
N TRP A 21 5.75 13.81 -14.31
CA TRP A 21 6.66 14.42 -13.35
C TRP A 21 6.33 15.90 -13.16
N ASP A 22 6.33 16.37 -11.91
CA ASP A 22 5.96 17.73 -11.53
C ASP A 22 7.12 18.70 -11.75
N ASP A 23 6.97 19.64 -12.69
CA ASP A 23 8.02 20.59 -13.08
C ASP A 23 8.40 21.55 -11.94
N GLU A 24 7.47 21.88 -11.03
CA GLU A 24 7.79 22.76 -9.88
C GLU A 24 8.65 22.01 -8.87
N ILE A 25 8.33 20.76 -8.58
CA ILE A 25 9.13 19.92 -7.68
C ILE A 25 10.51 19.66 -8.29
N LEU A 26 10.59 19.38 -9.59
CA LEU A 26 11.87 19.20 -10.27
C LEU A 26 12.74 20.46 -10.17
N LYS A 27 12.16 21.63 -10.40
CA LYS A 27 12.87 22.91 -10.26
C LYS A 27 13.33 23.16 -8.82
N LEU A 28 12.50 22.83 -7.84
CA LEU A 28 12.81 23.00 -6.43
C LEU A 28 13.99 22.12 -5.99
N THR A 29 14.04 20.90 -6.49
CA THR A 29 15.06 19.90 -6.11
C THR A 29 16.33 19.95 -6.98
N GLY A 30 16.28 20.63 -8.13
CA GLY A 30 17.38 20.67 -9.10
C GLY A 30 17.50 19.40 -9.93
N ILE A 31 16.51 18.48 -9.86
CA ILE A 31 16.45 17.26 -10.67
C ILE A 31 15.89 17.62 -12.04
N THR A 32 16.47 17.04 -13.09
CA THR A 32 16.00 17.21 -14.46
C THR A 32 15.17 16.01 -14.91
N ARG A 33 14.25 16.21 -15.87
CA ARG A 33 13.45 15.12 -16.45
C ARG A 33 14.31 13.99 -17.03
N SER A 34 15.48 14.30 -17.56
CA SER A 34 16.41 13.30 -18.12
C SER A 34 17.01 12.35 -17.06
N GLN A 35 16.94 12.70 -15.79
CA GLN A 35 17.38 11.87 -14.68
C GLN A 35 16.28 10.94 -14.16
N LEU A 36 15.03 11.15 -14.58
CA LEU A 36 13.88 10.35 -14.19
C LEU A 36 13.50 9.34 -15.28
N PRO A 37 12.93 8.19 -14.92
CA PRO A 37 12.45 7.21 -15.88
C PRO A 37 11.23 7.70 -16.65
N GLU A 38 10.99 7.12 -17.82
CA GLU A 38 9.73 7.27 -18.56
C GLU A 38 8.59 6.63 -17.77
N ILE A 39 7.46 7.33 -17.63
CA ILE A 39 6.28 6.79 -16.94
C ILE A 39 5.45 6.00 -17.94
N VAL A 40 5.20 4.74 -17.61
CA VAL A 40 4.40 3.81 -18.43
C VAL A 40 3.19 3.27 -17.64
N ASP A 41 2.24 2.68 -18.36
CA ASP A 41 1.12 2.00 -17.71
C ASP A 41 1.58 0.67 -17.08
N GLY A 42 1.00 0.29 -15.94
CA GLY A 42 1.34 -0.96 -15.26
C GLY A 42 1.10 -2.22 -16.11
N THR A 43 0.25 -2.13 -17.13
CA THR A 43 -0.02 -3.21 -18.08
C THR A 43 0.96 -3.24 -19.27
N THR A 44 1.91 -2.30 -19.33
CA THR A 44 2.97 -2.27 -20.34
C THR A 44 3.79 -3.54 -20.27
N LYS A 45 4.07 -4.13 -21.43
CA LYS A 45 4.84 -5.37 -21.60
C LYS A 45 6.13 -5.09 -22.32
N GLU A 46 7.18 -5.74 -21.87
CA GLU A 46 8.47 -5.80 -22.59
C GLU A 46 8.93 -7.24 -22.70
N THR A 47 9.72 -7.52 -23.72
CA THR A 47 10.39 -8.80 -23.95
C THR A 47 11.90 -8.55 -24.13
N GLY A 48 12.69 -9.60 -24.23
CA GLY A 48 14.11 -9.46 -24.45
C GLY A 48 14.93 -9.36 -23.16
N LEU A 49 14.93 -10.43 -22.39
CA LEU A 49 15.76 -10.55 -21.19
C LEU A 49 17.27 -10.48 -21.52
N THR A 50 18.05 -9.90 -20.62
CA THR A 50 19.51 -9.95 -20.74
C THR A 50 20.01 -11.42 -20.66
N PRO A 51 21.16 -11.75 -21.27
CA PRO A 51 21.71 -13.11 -21.17
C PRO A 51 21.87 -13.60 -19.71
N ALA A 52 22.28 -12.72 -18.82
CA ALA A 52 22.41 -13.04 -17.39
C ALA A 52 21.04 -13.35 -16.75
N ALA A 53 20.00 -12.57 -17.07
CA ALA A 53 18.65 -12.82 -16.55
C ALA A 53 18.09 -14.14 -17.09
N LYS A 54 18.27 -14.46 -18.37
CA LYS A 54 17.86 -15.75 -18.94
C LYS A 54 18.53 -16.92 -18.23
N GLN A 55 19.83 -16.83 -18.02
CA GLN A 55 20.59 -17.88 -17.33
C GLN A 55 20.09 -18.07 -15.88
N ALA A 56 19.79 -16.98 -15.18
CA ALA A 56 19.33 -17.02 -13.78
C ALA A 56 17.89 -17.52 -13.62
N THR A 57 17.01 -17.22 -14.57
CA THR A 57 15.57 -17.51 -14.46
C THR A 57 15.10 -18.71 -15.28
N GLY A 58 15.85 -19.09 -16.32
CA GLY A 58 15.44 -20.11 -17.29
C GLY A 58 14.35 -19.64 -18.28
N LEU A 59 14.00 -18.35 -18.26
CA LEU A 59 13.00 -17.77 -19.17
C LEU A 59 13.63 -17.45 -20.54
N ASP A 60 12.81 -17.45 -21.59
CA ASP A 60 13.22 -17.12 -22.95
C ASP A 60 12.98 -15.63 -23.29
N ASP A 61 13.40 -15.23 -24.50
CA ASP A 61 13.29 -13.85 -24.98
C ASP A 61 11.84 -13.40 -25.21
N GLU A 62 10.96 -14.33 -25.50
CA GLU A 62 9.55 -14.07 -25.79
C GLU A 62 8.70 -13.97 -24.51
N THR A 63 9.26 -14.34 -23.35
CA THR A 63 8.57 -14.23 -22.09
C THR A 63 8.29 -12.76 -21.78
N PRO A 64 7.01 -12.32 -21.68
CA PRO A 64 6.68 -10.93 -21.44
C PRO A 64 6.96 -10.55 -19.99
N PHE A 65 7.64 -9.45 -19.79
CA PHE A 65 7.79 -8.78 -18.53
C PHE A 65 6.74 -7.67 -18.39
N VAL A 66 5.93 -7.69 -17.34
CA VAL A 66 4.87 -6.70 -17.08
C VAL A 66 5.28 -5.84 -15.89
N TYR A 67 5.13 -4.51 -16.01
CA TYR A 67 5.58 -3.58 -14.98
C TYR A 67 4.82 -3.72 -13.66
N GLY A 68 3.50 -3.93 -13.72
CA GLY A 68 2.67 -4.03 -12.53
C GLY A 68 2.32 -2.67 -11.93
N ALA A 69 2.17 -2.63 -10.62
CA ALA A 69 1.85 -1.43 -9.87
C ALA A 69 2.39 -1.56 -8.43
N PHE A 70 2.37 -0.47 -7.69
CA PHE A 70 2.70 -0.40 -6.28
C PHE A 70 1.82 -1.36 -5.44
N ASP A 71 2.40 -2.03 -4.45
CA ASP A 71 1.76 -3.12 -3.68
C ASP A 71 0.47 -2.69 -2.97
N GLY A 72 0.42 -1.49 -2.42
CA GLY A 72 -0.77 -0.95 -1.78
C GLY A 72 -1.95 -0.75 -2.76
N ALA A 73 -1.68 -0.38 -4.01
CA ALA A 73 -2.69 -0.30 -5.07
C ALA A 73 -3.14 -1.71 -5.48
N LEU A 74 -2.19 -2.62 -5.65
CA LEU A 74 -2.47 -4.01 -6.00
C LEU A 74 -3.26 -4.75 -4.90
N SER A 75 -3.06 -4.41 -3.63
CA SER A 75 -3.86 -4.99 -2.55
C SER A 75 -5.34 -4.64 -2.66
N ASN A 76 -5.68 -3.41 -3.08
CA ASN A 76 -7.07 -3.03 -3.37
C ASN A 76 -7.65 -3.84 -4.52
N LEU A 77 -6.88 -4.02 -5.61
CA LEU A 77 -7.30 -4.84 -6.75
C LEU A 77 -7.49 -6.31 -6.32
N GLY A 78 -6.55 -6.86 -5.54
CA GLY A 78 -6.55 -8.25 -5.11
C GLY A 78 -7.76 -8.64 -4.26
N VAL A 79 -8.31 -7.71 -3.47
CA VAL A 79 -9.53 -7.93 -2.67
C VAL A 79 -10.81 -7.43 -3.36
N GLY A 80 -10.71 -6.96 -4.62
CA GLY A 80 -11.85 -6.47 -5.37
C GLY A 80 -12.36 -5.08 -4.94
N ALA A 81 -11.62 -4.35 -4.09
CA ALA A 81 -11.98 -3.01 -3.63
C ALA A 81 -11.59 -1.95 -4.68
N THR A 82 -12.25 -2.01 -5.83
CA THR A 82 -11.95 -1.17 -7.01
C THR A 82 -12.97 -0.06 -7.25
N ARG A 83 -13.91 0.12 -6.34
CA ARG A 83 -15.02 1.07 -6.43
C ARG A 83 -15.05 1.98 -5.20
N GLN A 84 -15.68 3.16 -5.34
CA GLN A 84 -15.80 4.16 -4.26
C GLN A 84 -16.68 3.71 -3.08
N ASP A 85 -17.51 2.69 -3.28
CA ASP A 85 -18.40 2.12 -2.26
C ASP A 85 -17.75 0.97 -1.47
N THR A 86 -16.50 0.65 -1.76
CA THR A 86 -15.80 -0.48 -1.16
C THR A 86 -14.48 -0.04 -0.54
N VAL A 87 -14.34 -0.31 0.75
CA VAL A 87 -13.15 0.02 1.54
C VAL A 87 -12.26 -1.22 1.66
N ALA A 88 -10.99 -1.08 1.35
CA ALA A 88 -9.96 -2.07 1.67
C ALA A 88 -9.29 -1.72 2.99
N ILE A 89 -9.23 -2.66 3.91
CA ILE A 89 -8.49 -2.54 5.16
C ILE A 89 -7.38 -3.59 5.14
N THR A 90 -6.15 -3.14 5.25
CA THR A 90 -4.98 -4.02 5.37
C THR A 90 -4.41 -3.87 6.77
N ILE A 91 -4.24 -4.97 7.48
CA ILE A 91 -3.62 -5.01 8.81
C ILE A 91 -2.49 -6.04 8.76
N GLY A 92 -1.26 -5.52 8.78
CA GLY A 92 -0.03 -6.28 8.96
C GLY A 92 0.69 -5.75 10.20
N THR A 93 1.99 -5.57 10.15
CA THR A 93 2.78 -4.85 11.18
C THR A 93 2.20 -3.45 11.39
N SER A 94 2.01 -2.71 10.31
CA SER A 94 1.20 -1.48 10.23
C SER A 94 -0.17 -1.76 9.63
N ALA A 95 -1.01 -0.74 9.51
CA ALA A 95 -2.30 -0.87 8.85
C ALA A 95 -2.54 0.26 7.84
N ALA A 96 -3.50 0.07 6.96
CA ALA A 96 -3.98 1.13 6.08
C ALA A 96 -5.44 0.91 5.71
N VAL A 97 -6.17 2.01 5.59
CA VAL A 97 -7.54 2.05 5.09
C VAL A 97 -7.53 2.76 3.75
N ARG A 98 -8.09 2.15 2.70
CA ARG A 98 -8.02 2.66 1.33
C ARG A 98 -9.35 2.52 0.60
N VAL A 99 -9.65 3.52 -0.24
CA VAL A 99 -10.80 3.54 -1.15
C VAL A 99 -10.30 3.84 -2.56
N ALA A 100 -10.81 3.12 -3.55
CA ALA A 100 -10.53 3.46 -4.96
C ALA A 100 -11.45 4.60 -5.42
N THR A 101 -10.90 5.53 -6.22
CA THR A 101 -11.62 6.68 -6.79
C THR A 101 -11.36 6.78 -8.29
N ASP A 102 -12.25 7.44 -9.03
CA ASP A 102 -12.13 7.71 -10.47
C ASP A 102 -11.51 9.08 -10.80
N HIS A 103 -11.10 9.81 -9.77
CA HIS A 103 -10.38 11.08 -9.87
C HIS A 103 -9.41 11.22 -8.70
N PRO A 104 -8.35 12.03 -8.81
CA PRO A 104 -7.45 12.29 -7.71
C PRO A 104 -8.16 13.07 -6.60
N VAL A 105 -7.97 12.64 -5.36
CA VAL A 105 -8.52 13.32 -4.18
C VAL A 105 -7.38 13.82 -3.33
N VAL A 106 -7.37 15.14 -3.10
CA VAL A 106 -6.39 15.79 -2.22
C VAL A 106 -7.07 16.22 -0.94
N ASP A 107 -6.60 15.73 0.20
CA ASP A 107 -7.05 16.23 1.50
C ASP A 107 -6.37 17.57 1.81
N PRO A 108 -7.13 18.68 1.97
CA PRO A 108 -6.54 19.99 2.26
C PRO A 108 -5.71 20.02 3.54
N GLU A 109 -5.99 19.14 4.49
CA GLU A 109 -5.25 19.03 5.74
C GLU A 109 -4.09 18.03 5.67
N GLN A 110 -3.83 17.43 4.49
CA GLN A 110 -2.69 16.53 4.21
C GLN A 110 -2.63 15.29 5.13
N ARG A 111 -3.79 14.79 5.59
CA ARG A 111 -3.88 13.60 6.45
C ARG A 111 -3.93 12.30 5.65
N LEU A 112 -4.34 12.38 4.38
CA LEU A 112 -4.52 11.24 3.49
C LEU A 112 -3.52 11.28 2.34
N PHE A 113 -3.06 10.10 1.94
CA PHE A 113 -2.35 9.95 0.67
C PHE A 113 -3.34 9.72 -0.47
N CYS A 114 -2.90 10.05 -1.69
CA CYS A 114 -3.56 9.66 -2.92
C CYS A 114 -2.50 9.17 -3.91
N TYR A 115 -2.67 7.97 -4.45
CA TYR A 115 -1.76 7.37 -5.43
C TYR A 115 -2.56 6.89 -6.64
N SER A 116 -1.95 6.91 -7.82
CA SER A 116 -2.54 6.30 -9.02
C SER A 116 -2.51 4.78 -8.92
N ILE A 117 -3.59 4.10 -9.28
CA ILE A 117 -3.58 2.67 -9.59
C ILE A 117 -3.17 2.50 -11.06
N ASP A 118 -3.84 3.25 -11.92
CA ASP A 118 -3.60 3.40 -13.35
C ASP A 118 -3.96 4.83 -13.78
N ARG A 119 -4.10 5.10 -15.08
CA ARG A 119 -4.45 6.45 -15.58
C ARG A 119 -5.89 6.88 -15.33
N GLN A 120 -6.75 5.98 -14.89
CA GLN A 120 -8.19 6.24 -14.69
C GLN A 120 -8.66 6.05 -13.26
N ARG A 121 -7.81 5.46 -12.41
CA ARG A 121 -8.16 5.12 -11.03
C ARG A 121 -7.05 5.51 -10.07
N TRP A 122 -7.48 5.98 -8.94
CA TRP A 122 -6.63 6.35 -7.82
C TRP A 122 -7.01 5.56 -6.58
N VAL A 123 -6.12 5.49 -5.61
CA VAL A 123 -6.39 4.99 -4.28
C VAL A 123 -6.11 6.08 -3.28
N VAL A 124 -7.09 6.37 -2.45
CA VAL A 124 -7.03 7.37 -1.37
C VAL A 124 -7.09 6.64 -0.04
N GLY A 125 -6.28 7.02 0.90
CA GLY A 125 -6.30 6.35 2.19
C GLY A 125 -5.45 7.00 3.26
N GLY A 126 -5.56 6.43 4.46
CA GLY A 126 -4.74 6.79 5.61
C GLY A 126 -3.86 5.63 6.04
N PRO A 127 -2.54 5.86 6.22
CA PRO A 127 -1.68 4.88 6.86
C PRO A 127 -1.89 4.92 8.37
N LEU A 128 -1.73 3.79 9.01
CA LEU A 128 -1.76 3.63 10.46
C LEU A 128 -0.49 2.90 10.87
N ASN A 129 0.30 3.49 11.74
CA ASN A 129 1.50 2.84 12.28
C ASN A 129 1.13 1.73 13.28
N ASN A 130 -0.03 1.84 13.90
CA ASN A 130 -0.54 0.88 14.87
C ASN A 130 -1.33 -0.22 14.15
N GLY A 131 -0.72 -1.36 13.98
CA GLY A 131 -1.33 -2.55 13.36
C GLY A 131 -1.12 -3.78 14.23
N GLY A 132 -0.74 -4.88 13.61
CA GLY A 132 -0.55 -6.17 14.28
C GLY A 132 0.57 -6.18 15.32
N ASP A 133 1.60 -5.36 15.18
CA ASP A 133 2.69 -5.27 16.16
C ASP A 133 2.24 -4.62 17.48
N VAL A 134 1.33 -3.62 17.43
CA VAL A 134 0.72 -3.07 18.65
C VAL A 134 -0.18 -4.10 19.32
N PHE A 135 -0.97 -4.85 18.54
CA PHE A 135 -1.75 -5.97 19.08
C PHE A 135 -0.85 -7.05 19.71
N GLN A 136 0.26 -7.40 19.04
CA GLN A 136 1.23 -8.33 19.59
C GLN A 136 1.83 -7.82 20.91
N TRP A 137 2.21 -6.55 20.95
CA TRP A 137 2.72 -5.94 22.17
C TRP A 137 1.67 -6.00 23.30
N ALA A 138 0.43 -5.61 23.03
CA ALA A 138 -0.66 -5.64 24.00
C ALA A 138 -0.93 -7.07 24.52
N ALA A 139 -1.02 -8.04 23.63
CA ALA A 139 -1.22 -9.44 23.99
C ALA A 139 -0.09 -9.97 24.91
N ASN A 140 1.16 -9.60 24.62
CA ASN A 140 2.30 -10.07 25.39
C ASN A 140 2.54 -9.34 26.73
N HIS A 141 2.03 -8.10 26.89
CA HIS A 141 2.35 -7.27 28.07
C HIS A 141 1.14 -6.94 28.93
N LEU A 142 -0.08 -6.94 28.37
CA LEU A 142 -1.29 -6.56 29.10
C LEU A 142 -2.20 -7.75 29.42
N VAL A 143 -2.07 -8.86 28.70
CA VAL A 143 -2.85 -10.08 28.96
C VAL A 143 -2.20 -10.90 30.05
N ASP A 144 -3.00 -11.42 30.96
CA ASP A 144 -2.52 -12.31 32.01
C ASP A 144 -2.10 -13.68 31.41
N SER A 145 -0.79 -13.89 31.31
CA SER A 145 -0.23 -15.12 30.79
C SER A 145 -0.54 -16.36 31.66
N SER A 146 -0.93 -16.18 32.92
CA SER A 146 -1.33 -17.30 33.79
C SER A 146 -2.71 -17.85 33.38
N ALA A 147 -3.63 -16.99 32.96
CA ALA A 147 -4.93 -17.40 32.42
C ALA A 147 -4.76 -18.22 31.14
N ALA A 148 -3.90 -17.76 30.22
CA ALA A 148 -3.60 -18.49 28.98
C ALA A 148 -3.08 -19.90 29.26
N LYS A 149 -2.12 -20.05 30.18
CA LYS A 149 -1.54 -21.36 30.53
C LYS A 149 -2.53 -22.30 31.22
N SER A 150 -3.44 -21.77 32.07
CA SER A 150 -4.41 -22.61 32.79
C SER A 150 -5.50 -23.18 31.88
N GLU A 151 -5.76 -22.54 30.74
CA GLU A 151 -6.81 -22.92 29.78
C GLU A 151 -6.25 -23.56 28.50
N ASP A 152 -4.95 -23.83 28.44
CA ASP A 152 -4.25 -24.34 27.24
C ASP A 152 -4.51 -23.46 25.99
N LYS A 153 -4.55 -22.15 26.19
CA LYS A 153 -4.77 -21.13 25.15
C LYS A 153 -3.50 -20.34 24.88
N SER A 154 -3.41 -19.74 23.70
CA SER A 154 -2.39 -18.74 23.44
C SER A 154 -2.76 -17.40 24.10
N VAL A 155 -1.79 -16.51 24.33
CA VAL A 155 -2.06 -15.14 24.81
C VAL A 155 -2.94 -14.34 23.82
N TYR A 156 -2.88 -14.71 22.53
CA TYR A 156 -3.73 -14.10 21.50
C TYR A 156 -5.19 -14.54 21.59
N ASP A 157 -5.45 -15.80 21.98
CA ASP A 157 -6.82 -16.28 22.18
C ASP A 157 -7.48 -15.54 23.34
N VAL A 158 -6.76 -15.41 24.46
CA VAL A 158 -7.24 -14.64 25.63
C VAL A 158 -7.43 -13.17 25.27
N ALA A 159 -6.48 -12.55 24.53
CA ALA A 159 -6.62 -11.18 24.06
C ALA A 159 -7.88 -11.00 23.19
N ASN A 160 -8.15 -11.91 22.28
CA ASN A 160 -9.33 -11.87 21.41
C ASN A 160 -10.64 -12.02 22.19
N GLU A 161 -10.69 -12.85 23.23
CA GLU A 161 -11.85 -12.99 24.12
C GLU A 161 -12.14 -11.67 24.86
N VAL A 162 -11.08 -11.02 25.39
CA VAL A 162 -11.22 -9.71 26.05
C VAL A 162 -11.73 -8.66 25.05
N ILE A 163 -11.15 -8.59 23.84
CA ILE A 163 -11.57 -7.65 22.79
C ILE A 163 -13.02 -7.87 22.40
N ALA A 164 -13.47 -9.12 22.26
CA ALA A 164 -14.85 -9.45 21.91
C ALA A 164 -15.87 -8.97 22.96
N SER A 165 -15.44 -8.75 24.20
CA SER A 165 -16.30 -8.22 25.29
C SER A 165 -16.40 -6.69 25.31
N VAL A 166 -15.56 -5.99 24.51
CA VAL A 166 -15.49 -4.51 24.50
C VAL A 166 -16.22 -3.98 23.27
N PRO A 167 -17.11 -2.98 23.41
CA PRO A 167 -17.80 -2.42 22.24
C PRO A 167 -16.84 -1.70 21.30
N ALA A 168 -17.21 -1.61 20.02
CA ALA A 168 -16.45 -0.86 19.02
C ALA A 168 -16.21 0.58 19.53
N GLY A 169 -14.97 1.06 19.32
CA GLY A 169 -14.52 2.37 19.83
C GLY A 169 -14.04 2.35 21.27
N ALA A 170 -14.00 1.19 21.94
CA ALA A 170 -13.41 0.99 23.28
C ALA A 170 -13.75 2.11 24.28
N HIS A 171 -15.01 2.55 24.32
CA HIS A 171 -15.49 3.67 25.15
C HIS A 171 -14.73 5.00 24.94
N GLY A 172 -14.13 5.20 23.76
CA GLY A 172 -13.34 6.39 23.43
C GLY A 172 -11.88 6.33 23.84
N LEU A 173 -11.39 5.19 24.30
CA LEU A 173 -9.96 4.99 24.58
C LEU A 173 -9.19 5.00 23.26
N LEU A 174 -8.18 5.86 23.16
CA LEU A 174 -7.22 5.92 22.07
C LEU A 174 -5.85 5.47 22.59
N PHE A 175 -5.13 4.74 21.73
CA PHE A 175 -3.79 4.23 22.02
C PHE A 175 -2.81 4.65 20.95
#